data_13b5fe58f1a9f592ea1f3a8fea4b4ad1
#
_entry.id   13b5fe58f1a9f592ea1f3a8fea4b4ad1
#
_cell.length_a   1.000
_cell.length_b   1.000
_cell.length_c   1.000
_cell.angle_alpha   90.00
_cell.angle_beta   90.00
_cell.angle_gamma   90.00
#
_symmetry.space_group_name_H-M   'P 1'
#
loop_
_entity.id
_entity.type
_entity.pdbx_description
1 polymer ?
#
loop_
_entity_poly.entity_id
_entity_poly.type
_entity_poly.pdbx_seq_one_letter_code
_entity_poly.pdbx_strand_id
1 'polypeptide(L)'
;EGEIHYGDSIAEGEGDKRYNVILTNPPFGTKGAGDVPNRDDFTIATSNKQLNFIQHVLTILKTGGRAAMVLPDNVLFEEHAGRDVRGLLMHDCQLHTILRLPVGTFTPYSAGVKANVLFFRKGLPTQEVWVYDSRTNVQKVNKGHPLDANYFQDFLKCFGARHTPRSQDRQESERFRKFTREQIRERDDNLDLFWLKDESLDDANELPEPEDLVGEAVTQLEVALDALNELAAQLGNGKKG
;
A
#
# COMPACT_ATOMS: atom_id res chain seq x y z
N GLU A 1 21.95 -21.05 -0.83
CA GLU A 1 22.48 -19.67 -0.77
C GLU A 1 21.55 -18.79 -1.61
N GLY A 2 21.13 -17.63 -1.08
CA GLY A 2 20.32 -16.67 -1.81
C GLY A 2 21.20 -15.83 -2.73
N GLU A 3 20.72 -15.56 -3.95
CA GLU A 3 21.38 -14.64 -4.86
C GLU A 3 20.93 -13.21 -4.53
N ILE A 4 21.88 -12.27 -4.41
CA ILE A 4 21.62 -10.84 -4.27
C ILE A 4 21.96 -10.20 -5.62
N HIS A 5 20.95 -9.56 -6.22
CA HIS A 5 21.10 -8.82 -7.46
C HIS A 5 20.95 -7.33 -7.19
N TYR A 6 21.83 -6.54 -7.77
CA TYR A 6 21.75 -5.10 -7.79
C TYR A 6 21.25 -4.63 -9.17
N GLY A 7 20.15 -3.90 -9.21
CA GLY A 7 19.55 -3.42 -10.45
C GLY A 7 18.26 -2.63 -10.23
N ASP A 8 17.72 -2.06 -11.28
CA ASP A 8 16.41 -1.41 -11.27
C ASP A 8 15.33 -2.41 -11.70
N SER A 9 14.66 -3.03 -10.71
CA SER A 9 13.62 -4.04 -10.95
C SER A 9 12.45 -3.52 -11.79
N ILE A 10 12.20 -2.21 -11.78
CA ILE A 10 11.10 -1.62 -12.57
C ILE A 10 11.53 -1.50 -14.05
N ALA A 11 12.76 -1.06 -14.31
CA ALA A 11 13.25 -0.88 -15.66
C ALA A 11 13.62 -2.21 -16.33
N GLU A 12 14.30 -3.10 -15.60
CA GLU A 12 14.89 -4.32 -16.16
C GLU A 12 13.91 -5.51 -16.16
N GLY A 13 13.00 -5.57 -15.18
CA GLY A 13 12.16 -6.76 -14.97
C GLY A 13 12.96 -7.99 -14.53
N GLU A 14 12.28 -9.11 -14.37
CA GLU A 14 12.87 -10.38 -13.89
C GLU A 14 12.86 -11.48 -14.97
N GLY A 15 12.57 -11.13 -16.21
CA GLY A 15 12.42 -12.09 -17.29
C GLY A 15 11.40 -13.18 -16.95
N ASP A 16 11.79 -14.45 -17.06
CA ASP A 16 10.91 -15.60 -16.76
C ASP A 16 10.94 -16.03 -15.28
N LYS A 17 11.71 -15.36 -14.42
CA LYS A 17 11.77 -15.70 -12.99
C LYS A 17 10.44 -15.43 -12.32
N ARG A 18 9.95 -16.38 -11.55
CA ARG A 18 8.70 -16.29 -10.79
C ARG A 18 8.88 -16.85 -9.38
N TYR A 19 8.24 -16.23 -8.41
CA TYR A 19 8.46 -16.49 -6.99
C TYR A 19 7.19 -17.00 -6.30
N ASN A 20 7.35 -17.89 -5.31
CA ASN A 20 6.24 -18.38 -4.48
C ASN A 20 5.89 -17.41 -3.34
N VAL A 21 6.90 -16.65 -2.86
CA VAL A 21 6.76 -15.69 -1.76
C VAL A 21 7.52 -14.43 -2.11
N ILE A 22 6.87 -13.29 -1.97
CA ILE A 22 7.47 -11.97 -2.15
C ILE A 22 7.22 -11.14 -0.89
N LEU A 23 8.30 -10.61 -0.32
CA LEU A 23 8.26 -9.61 0.75
C LEU A 23 9.00 -8.38 0.25
N THR A 24 8.34 -7.24 0.22
CA THR A 24 8.96 -6.03 -0.32
C THR A 24 8.52 -4.77 0.42
N ASN A 25 9.47 -3.86 0.56
CA ASN A 25 9.26 -2.49 0.98
C ASN A 25 9.83 -1.59 -0.13
N PRO A 26 9.04 -1.27 -1.15
CA PRO A 26 9.47 -0.41 -2.24
C PRO A 26 9.85 0.98 -1.73
N PRO A 27 10.72 1.72 -2.44
CA PRO A 27 11.05 3.08 -2.06
C PRO A 27 9.80 3.97 -2.11
N PHE A 28 9.62 4.81 -1.08
CA PHE A 28 8.57 5.81 -1.03
C PHE A 28 9.03 7.10 -1.70
N GLY A 29 8.05 7.85 -2.25
CA GLY A 29 8.27 9.14 -2.87
C GLY A 29 8.50 9.08 -4.38
N THR A 30 8.32 10.24 -4.97
CA THR A 30 8.30 10.46 -6.41
C THR A 30 9.65 10.94 -6.95
N LYS A 31 10.70 10.98 -6.11
CA LYS A 31 12.04 11.41 -6.54
C LYS A 31 12.49 10.66 -7.79
N GLY A 32 12.42 11.34 -8.92
CA GLY A 32 12.61 10.81 -10.24
C GLY A 32 11.31 10.16 -10.74
N ALA A 33 10.16 10.87 -10.66
CA ALA A 33 9.04 10.62 -11.55
C ALA A 33 9.65 10.63 -12.96
N GLY A 34 10.11 9.47 -13.33
CA GLY A 34 10.76 9.22 -14.61
C GLY A 34 9.70 9.02 -15.67
N ASP A 35 10.16 8.73 -16.84
CA ASP A 35 9.30 8.27 -17.90
C ASP A 35 8.51 7.03 -17.45
N VAL A 36 7.33 6.83 -18.03
CA VAL A 36 6.56 5.60 -17.89
C VAL A 36 7.48 4.43 -18.24
N PRO A 37 7.64 3.41 -17.39
CA PRO A 37 8.51 2.29 -17.68
C PRO A 37 8.13 1.62 -19.00
N ASN A 38 9.12 1.35 -19.83
CA ASN A 38 8.91 0.60 -21.08
C ASN A 38 8.87 -0.90 -20.77
N ARG A 39 7.72 -1.37 -20.27
CA ARG A 39 7.48 -2.74 -19.82
C ARG A 39 6.22 -3.29 -20.47
N ASP A 40 6.39 -4.30 -21.33
CA ASP A 40 5.27 -4.96 -22.04
C ASP A 40 4.38 -5.80 -21.10
N ASP A 41 4.90 -6.16 -19.93
CA ASP A 41 4.20 -6.93 -18.91
C ASP A 41 3.42 -6.06 -17.90
N PHE A 42 3.47 -4.73 -18.03
CA PHE A 42 2.63 -3.81 -17.26
C PHE A 42 1.35 -3.50 -18.03
N THR A 43 0.23 -3.67 -17.37
CA THR A 43 -1.10 -3.46 -17.98
C THR A 43 -1.51 -1.99 -17.96
N ILE A 44 -1.06 -1.26 -16.95
CA ILE A 44 -1.46 0.13 -16.70
C ILE A 44 -0.22 1.02 -16.81
N ALA A 45 -0.27 1.96 -17.77
CA ALA A 45 0.80 2.92 -17.96
C ALA A 45 0.73 4.02 -16.90
N THR A 46 1.76 4.14 -16.07
CA THR A 46 1.87 5.20 -15.06
C THR A 46 3.34 5.50 -14.74
N SER A 47 3.62 6.75 -14.39
CA SER A 47 4.93 7.16 -13.87
C SER A 47 5.06 6.94 -12.36
N ASN A 48 3.96 6.62 -11.67
CA ASN A 48 3.95 6.37 -10.22
C ASN A 48 4.68 5.07 -9.89
N LYS A 49 5.83 5.19 -9.21
CA LYS A 49 6.70 4.06 -8.88
C LYS A 49 6.02 3.03 -7.98
N GLN A 50 5.21 3.45 -7.01
CA GLN A 50 4.53 2.55 -6.10
C GLN A 50 3.52 1.66 -6.85
N LEU A 51 2.78 2.24 -7.80
CA LEU A 51 1.87 1.50 -8.66
C LEU A 51 2.62 0.53 -9.59
N ASN A 52 3.77 0.96 -10.13
CA ASN A 52 4.62 0.10 -10.93
C ASN A 52 5.21 -1.06 -10.12
N PHE A 53 5.55 -0.86 -8.84
CA PHE A 53 5.97 -1.96 -7.97
C PHE A 53 4.85 -2.97 -7.70
N ILE A 54 3.60 -2.53 -7.59
CA ILE A 54 2.46 -3.47 -7.50
C ILE A 54 2.38 -4.30 -8.77
N GLN A 55 2.42 -3.68 -9.96
CA GLN A 55 2.38 -4.39 -11.23
C GLN A 55 3.56 -5.35 -11.36
N HIS A 56 4.77 -4.91 -11.00
CA HIS A 56 5.96 -5.77 -11.00
C HIS A 56 5.76 -7.01 -10.12
N VAL A 57 5.28 -6.86 -8.89
CA VAL A 57 4.99 -8.02 -8.02
C VAL A 57 3.92 -8.91 -8.63
N LEU A 58 2.89 -8.35 -9.26
CA LEU A 58 1.88 -9.15 -9.95
C LEU A 58 2.47 -9.98 -11.09
N THR A 59 3.44 -9.46 -11.85
CA THR A 59 4.07 -10.21 -12.94
C THR A 59 4.97 -11.33 -12.44
N ILE A 60 5.77 -11.09 -11.40
CA ILE A 60 6.77 -12.05 -10.92
C ILE A 60 6.23 -13.05 -9.88
N LEU A 61 5.04 -12.83 -9.34
CA LEU A 61 4.41 -13.75 -8.39
C LEU A 61 3.78 -14.94 -9.12
N LYS A 62 4.11 -16.16 -8.72
CA LYS A 62 3.48 -17.38 -9.24
C LYS A 62 1.99 -17.43 -8.88
N THR A 63 1.19 -18.04 -9.72
CA THR A 63 -0.18 -18.44 -9.35
C THR A 63 -0.14 -19.34 -8.10
N GLY A 64 -0.95 -19.00 -7.10
CA GLY A 64 -0.91 -19.62 -5.77
C GLY A 64 0.18 -19.05 -4.84
N GLY A 65 1.09 -18.23 -5.36
CA GLY A 65 2.08 -17.50 -4.55
C GLY A 65 1.45 -16.40 -3.71
N ARG A 66 2.18 -15.94 -2.70
CA ARG A 66 1.73 -14.90 -1.76
C ARG A 66 2.74 -13.77 -1.65
N ALA A 67 2.23 -12.58 -1.40
CA ALA A 67 3.06 -11.40 -1.21
C ALA A 67 2.62 -10.60 0.02
N ALA A 68 3.58 -9.88 0.61
CA ALA A 68 3.35 -8.79 1.54
C ALA A 68 4.15 -7.57 1.07
N MET A 69 3.46 -6.47 0.84
CA MET A 69 4.04 -5.22 0.34
C MET A 69 3.76 -4.09 1.30
N VAL A 70 4.81 -3.34 1.64
CA VAL A 70 4.67 -2.09 2.38
C VAL A 70 4.45 -0.96 1.39
N LEU A 71 3.35 -0.23 1.52
CA LEU A 71 2.95 0.82 0.60
C LEU A 71 2.41 2.04 1.37
N PRO A 72 2.67 3.26 0.90
CA PRO A 72 2.12 4.47 1.52
C PRO A 72 0.61 4.58 1.29
N ASP A 73 -0.05 5.41 2.09
CA ASP A 73 -1.52 5.55 2.09
C ASP A 73 -2.09 5.96 0.72
N ASN A 74 -1.40 6.82 -0.04
CA ASN A 74 -1.88 7.30 -1.33
C ASN A 74 -2.26 6.15 -2.28
N VAL A 75 -1.53 5.06 -2.26
CA VAL A 75 -1.84 3.87 -3.09
C VAL A 75 -3.25 3.33 -2.82
N LEU A 76 -3.78 3.51 -1.60
CA LEU A 76 -5.10 3.00 -1.23
C LEU A 76 -6.25 3.83 -1.83
N PHE A 77 -6.05 5.12 -2.13
CA PHE A 77 -7.11 6.02 -2.56
C PHE A 77 -6.82 6.81 -3.84
N GLU A 78 -5.58 6.81 -4.34
CA GLU A 78 -5.23 7.51 -5.58
C GLU A 78 -6.18 7.12 -6.72
N GLU A 79 -6.64 8.11 -7.46
CA GLU A 79 -7.58 7.92 -8.58
C GLU A 79 -6.87 7.53 -9.88
N HIS A 80 -7.60 7.42 -10.96
CA HIS A 80 -7.09 7.09 -12.28
C HIS A 80 -6.25 5.81 -12.28
N ALA A 81 -4.97 5.90 -12.63
CA ALA A 81 -4.07 4.75 -12.66
C ALA A 81 -4.02 4.00 -11.32
N GLY A 82 -4.11 4.69 -10.18
CA GLY A 82 -4.18 4.08 -8.86
C GLY A 82 -5.40 3.19 -8.69
N ARG A 83 -6.58 3.66 -9.10
CA ARG A 83 -7.82 2.87 -9.10
C ARG A 83 -7.69 1.64 -10.00
N ASP A 84 -7.15 1.81 -11.21
CA ASP A 84 -7.01 0.71 -12.16
C ASP A 84 -6.05 -0.36 -11.64
N VAL A 85 -4.92 0.03 -11.03
CA VAL A 85 -3.96 -0.91 -10.42
C VAL A 85 -4.56 -1.63 -9.21
N ARG A 86 -5.35 -0.96 -8.36
CA ARG A 86 -6.09 -1.62 -7.28
C ARG A 86 -7.14 -2.59 -7.82
N GLY A 87 -7.84 -2.20 -8.88
CA GLY A 87 -8.78 -3.06 -9.60
C GLY A 87 -8.09 -4.33 -10.13
N LEU A 88 -6.95 -4.17 -10.80
CA LEU A 88 -6.13 -5.27 -11.31
C LEU A 88 -5.65 -6.19 -10.17
N LEU A 89 -5.11 -5.61 -9.09
CA LEU A 89 -4.69 -6.36 -7.91
C LEU A 89 -5.83 -7.21 -7.33
N MET A 90 -7.03 -6.63 -7.17
CA MET A 90 -8.18 -7.33 -6.59
C MET A 90 -8.83 -8.30 -7.56
N HIS A 91 -8.63 -8.14 -8.87
CA HIS A 91 -9.09 -9.08 -9.88
C HIS A 91 -8.21 -10.34 -9.95
N ASP A 92 -6.89 -10.16 -9.97
CA ASP A 92 -5.92 -11.24 -10.16
C ASP A 92 -5.51 -11.93 -8.87
N CYS A 93 -5.69 -11.24 -7.74
CA CYS A 93 -5.27 -11.71 -6.42
C CYS A 93 -6.40 -11.63 -5.40
N GLN A 94 -6.33 -12.53 -4.45
CA GLN A 94 -7.04 -12.41 -3.18
C GLN A 94 -6.26 -11.45 -2.26
N LEU A 95 -6.59 -10.16 -2.28
CA LEU A 95 -6.15 -9.20 -1.28
C LEU A 95 -6.94 -9.49 0.00
N HIS A 96 -6.36 -10.25 0.91
CA HIS A 96 -7.09 -10.76 2.07
C HIS A 96 -6.88 -9.96 3.35
N THR A 97 -5.83 -9.12 3.43
CA THR A 97 -5.55 -8.33 4.63
C THR A 97 -4.80 -7.05 4.30
N ILE A 98 -5.22 -5.95 4.93
CA ILE A 98 -4.49 -4.69 4.99
C ILE A 98 -4.18 -4.42 6.46
N LEU A 99 -2.91 -4.20 6.79
CA LEU A 99 -2.47 -3.74 8.10
C LEU A 99 -2.08 -2.26 7.99
N ARG A 100 -2.83 -1.39 8.64
CA ARG A 100 -2.48 0.04 8.77
C ARG A 100 -1.41 0.18 9.84
N LEU A 101 -0.20 0.57 9.43
CA LEU A 101 0.96 0.65 10.33
C LEU A 101 0.84 1.82 11.32
N PRO A 102 1.42 1.72 12.51
CA PRO A 102 1.49 2.82 13.47
C PRO A 102 2.11 4.08 12.85
N VAL A 103 1.64 5.24 13.28
CA VAL A 103 2.27 6.52 12.90
C VAL A 103 3.72 6.55 13.37
N GLY A 104 4.61 7.06 12.53
CA GLY A 104 6.05 7.14 12.84
C GLY A 104 6.84 5.86 12.59
N THR A 105 6.24 4.81 12.00
CA THR A 105 6.92 3.53 11.70
C THR A 105 8.27 3.72 10.98
N PHE A 106 8.41 4.77 10.16
CA PHE A 106 9.62 5.07 9.39
C PHE A 106 10.49 6.19 9.98
N THR A 107 10.25 6.58 11.23
CA THR A 107 11.09 7.55 11.94
C THR A 107 12.51 6.99 12.14
N PRO A 108 13.57 7.78 11.95
CA PRO A 108 13.58 9.23 11.67
C PRO A 108 13.60 9.60 10.17
N TYR A 109 13.63 8.62 9.27
CA TYR A 109 13.90 8.86 7.85
C TYR A 109 12.69 9.44 7.08
N SER A 110 11.48 9.07 7.49
CA SER A 110 10.22 9.46 6.85
C SER A 110 9.11 9.52 7.90
N ALA A 111 9.25 10.41 8.89
CA ALA A 111 8.38 10.45 10.08
C ALA A 111 6.90 10.69 9.75
N GLY A 112 6.59 11.53 8.76
CA GLY A 112 5.21 11.85 8.37
C GLY A 112 4.55 10.83 7.44
N VAL A 113 5.26 9.79 6.99
CA VAL A 113 4.69 8.81 6.05
C VAL A 113 3.78 7.83 6.79
N LYS A 114 2.50 7.83 6.43
CA LYS A 114 1.53 6.81 6.80
C LYS A 114 1.59 5.68 5.79
N ALA A 115 1.77 4.45 6.27
CA ALA A 115 1.92 3.30 5.39
C ALA A 115 1.09 2.09 5.86
N ASN A 116 0.95 1.14 4.95
CA ASN A 116 0.19 -0.08 5.14
C ASN A 116 0.96 -1.29 4.65
N VAL A 117 0.65 -2.47 5.17
CA VAL A 117 1.09 -3.73 4.57
C VAL A 117 -0.09 -4.40 3.91
N LEU A 118 0.02 -4.63 2.61
CA LEU A 118 -0.97 -5.36 1.83
C LEU A 118 -0.55 -6.83 1.73
N PHE A 119 -1.41 -7.74 2.18
CA PHE A 119 -1.19 -9.19 2.10
C PHE A 119 -2.14 -9.79 1.08
N PHE A 120 -1.58 -10.43 0.06
CA PHE A 120 -2.38 -11.02 -1.01
C PHE A 120 -1.80 -12.32 -1.55
N ARG A 121 -2.66 -13.10 -2.22
CA ARG A 121 -2.32 -14.35 -2.89
C ARG A 121 -2.82 -14.32 -4.34
N LYS A 122 -1.95 -14.62 -5.30
CA LYS A 122 -2.29 -14.64 -6.72
C LYS A 122 -3.10 -15.86 -7.12
N GLY A 123 -4.08 -15.66 -8.00
CA GLY A 123 -4.83 -16.71 -8.69
C GLY A 123 -6.29 -16.85 -8.29
N LEU A 124 -6.77 -16.02 -7.37
CA LEU A 124 -8.19 -15.92 -7.01
C LEU A 124 -8.56 -14.44 -6.88
N PRO A 125 -9.75 -14.02 -7.34
CA PRO A 125 -10.18 -12.65 -7.14
C PRO A 125 -10.54 -12.40 -5.67
N THR A 126 -10.38 -11.14 -5.27
CA THR A 126 -10.75 -10.66 -3.94
C THR A 126 -12.28 -10.69 -3.78
N GLN A 127 -12.76 -11.32 -2.74
CA GLN A 127 -14.17 -11.35 -2.34
C GLN A 127 -14.43 -10.41 -1.16
N GLU A 128 -13.45 -10.29 -0.28
CA GLU A 128 -13.47 -9.48 0.92
C GLU A 128 -12.06 -9.10 1.34
N VAL A 129 -11.93 -7.99 2.03
CA VAL A 129 -10.67 -7.50 2.60
C VAL A 129 -10.85 -7.32 4.09
N TRP A 130 -9.92 -7.82 4.87
CA TRP A 130 -9.84 -7.58 6.30
C TRP A 130 -8.84 -6.47 6.56
N VAL A 131 -9.24 -5.47 7.30
CA VAL A 131 -8.39 -4.33 7.66
C VAL A 131 -8.13 -4.33 9.15
N TYR A 132 -6.86 -4.26 9.53
CA TYR A 132 -6.44 -4.07 10.91
C TYR A 132 -5.88 -2.66 11.09
N ASP A 133 -6.46 -1.90 12.01
CA ASP A 133 -5.99 -0.55 12.34
C ASP A 133 -5.03 -0.62 13.55
N SER A 134 -3.72 -0.51 13.26
CA SER A 134 -2.67 -0.34 14.28
C SER A 134 -2.21 1.12 14.40
N ARG A 135 -3.04 2.07 13.97
CA ARG A 135 -2.70 3.50 13.85
C ARG A 135 -3.53 4.37 14.78
N THR A 136 -4.86 4.28 14.68
CA THR A 136 -5.79 5.15 15.40
C THR A 136 -5.75 4.86 16.90
N ASN A 137 -5.54 5.88 17.73
CA ASN A 137 -5.42 5.78 19.20
C ASN A 137 -4.36 4.74 19.64
N VAL A 138 -3.24 4.69 18.91
CA VAL A 138 -2.07 3.86 19.23
C VAL A 138 -0.87 4.77 19.46
N GLN A 139 -0.04 4.42 20.43
CA GLN A 139 1.19 5.15 20.72
C GLN A 139 2.03 5.33 19.46
N LYS A 140 2.36 6.59 19.13
CA LYS A 140 3.23 6.89 17.99
C LYS A 140 4.62 6.31 18.17
N VAL A 141 5.17 5.78 17.09
CA VAL A 141 6.56 5.32 17.03
C VAL A 141 7.48 6.54 16.97
N ASN A 142 8.44 6.61 17.89
CA ASN A 142 9.44 7.67 17.96
C ASN A 142 10.72 7.17 18.66
N LYS A 143 11.68 8.05 18.92
CA LYS A 143 12.94 7.65 19.61
C LYS A 143 12.72 7.10 21.01
N GLY A 144 11.71 7.60 21.74
CA GLY A 144 11.36 7.11 23.10
C GLY A 144 10.52 5.84 23.08
N HIS A 145 9.79 5.60 22.00
CA HIS A 145 8.94 4.44 21.80
C HIS A 145 9.21 3.82 20.42
N PRO A 146 10.33 3.10 20.26
CA PRO A 146 10.69 2.49 18.99
C PRO A 146 9.72 1.38 18.59
N LEU A 147 9.55 1.17 17.29
CA LEU A 147 8.74 0.08 16.78
C LEU A 147 9.29 -1.26 17.24
N ASP A 148 8.46 -2.05 17.90
CA ASP A 148 8.78 -3.39 18.34
C ASP A 148 7.66 -4.39 18.05
N ALA A 149 7.88 -5.66 18.39
CA ALA A 149 6.93 -6.73 18.17
C ALA A 149 5.61 -6.56 18.94
N ASN A 150 5.57 -5.76 20.01
CA ASN A 150 4.37 -5.58 20.83
C ASN A 150 3.26 -4.85 20.06
N TYR A 151 3.63 -3.92 19.17
CA TYR A 151 2.68 -3.25 18.29
C TYR A 151 1.84 -4.21 17.43
N PHE A 152 2.35 -5.40 17.18
CA PHE A 152 1.73 -6.37 16.27
C PHE A 152 1.14 -7.61 16.95
N GLN A 153 1.22 -7.73 18.28
CA GLN A 153 0.76 -8.91 19.00
C GLN A 153 -0.73 -9.19 18.78
N ASP A 154 -1.56 -8.16 18.85
CA ASP A 154 -3.00 -8.30 18.63
C ASP A 154 -3.32 -8.56 17.14
N PHE A 155 -2.65 -7.85 16.24
CA PHE A 155 -2.74 -8.13 14.80
C PHE A 155 -2.43 -9.61 14.50
N LEU A 156 -1.36 -10.16 15.07
CA LEU A 156 -0.98 -11.55 14.82
C LEU A 156 -2.05 -12.54 15.30
N LYS A 157 -2.74 -12.25 16.41
CA LYS A 157 -3.88 -13.06 16.88
C LYS A 157 -5.04 -12.98 15.88
N CYS A 158 -5.40 -11.78 15.43
CA CYS A 158 -6.46 -11.54 14.46
C CYS A 158 -6.12 -12.12 13.08
N PHE A 159 -4.87 -12.01 12.66
CA PHE A 159 -4.38 -12.55 11.38
C PHE A 159 -4.46 -14.07 11.35
N GLY A 160 -4.14 -14.72 12.47
CA GLY A 160 -4.17 -16.16 12.62
C GLY A 160 -2.89 -16.87 12.20
N ALA A 161 -2.79 -18.15 12.53
CA ALA A 161 -1.57 -18.95 12.33
C ALA A 161 -1.32 -19.38 10.87
N ARG A 162 -2.28 -19.17 9.97
CA ARG A 162 -2.17 -19.58 8.57
C ARG A 162 -1.62 -18.47 7.71
N HIS A 163 -0.73 -18.78 6.79
CA HIS A 163 -0.17 -17.81 5.82
C HIS A 163 -1.21 -17.18 4.88
N THR A 164 -2.35 -17.81 4.72
CA THR A 164 -3.52 -17.28 4.04
C THR A 164 -4.73 -17.69 4.87
N PRO A 165 -5.12 -16.85 5.82
CA PRO A 165 -6.23 -17.14 6.72
C PRO A 165 -7.53 -17.27 5.92
N ARG A 166 -8.39 -18.21 6.32
CA ARG A 166 -9.74 -18.27 5.79
C ARG A 166 -10.61 -17.26 6.52
N SER A 167 -11.52 -16.61 5.80
CA SER A 167 -12.43 -15.64 6.41
C SER A 167 -13.22 -16.21 7.58
N GLN A 168 -13.68 -17.44 7.45
CA GLN A 168 -14.46 -18.14 8.49
C GLN A 168 -13.68 -18.39 9.79
N ASP A 169 -12.34 -18.33 9.75
CA ASP A 169 -11.47 -18.53 10.92
C ASP A 169 -11.20 -17.19 11.64
N ARG A 170 -11.71 -16.07 11.10
CA ARG A 170 -11.48 -14.70 11.60
C ARG A 170 -12.73 -14.14 12.23
N GLN A 171 -12.54 -13.32 13.25
CA GLN A 171 -13.62 -12.60 13.92
C GLN A 171 -13.31 -11.10 13.92
N GLU A 172 -14.34 -10.31 13.72
CA GLU A 172 -14.22 -8.86 13.86
C GLU A 172 -13.92 -8.47 15.29
N SER A 173 -13.13 -7.44 15.45
CA SER A 173 -12.85 -6.78 16.72
C SER A 173 -12.97 -5.27 16.55
N GLU A 174 -12.75 -4.52 17.61
CA GLU A 174 -12.69 -3.06 17.53
C GLU A 174 -11.74 -2.60 16.43
N ARG A 175 -10.54 -3.21 16.33
CA ARG A 175 -9.46 -2.83 15.41
C ARG A 175 -9.38 -3.67 14.13
N PHE A 176 -10.18 -4.71 14.01
CA PHE A 176 -10.11 -5.64 12.88
C PHE A 176 -11.48 -5.82 12.26
N ARG A 177 -11.68 -5.33 11.03
CA ARG A 177 -12.96 -5.38 10.34
C ARG A 177 -12.86 -5.93 8.94
N LYS A 178 -13.96 -6.52 8.51
CA LYS A 178 -14.16 -7.07 7.18
C LYS A 178 -14.95 -6.09 6.30
N PHE A 179 -14.50 -5.97 5.06
CA PHE A 179 -15.20 -5.23 4.01
C PHE A 179 -15.36 -6.12 2.79
N THR A 180 -16.59 -6.20 2.27
CA THR A 180 -16.88 -7.00 1.08
C THR A 180 -16.39 -6.30 -0.19
N ARG A 181 -16.18 -7.07 -1.26
CA ARG A 181 -15.81 -6.51 -2.57
C ARG A 181 -16.84 -5.52 -3.10
N GLU A 182 -18.11 -5.72 -2.78
CA GLU A 182 -19.19 -4.80 -3.17
C GLU A 182 -19.06 -3.45 -2.46
N GLN A 183 -18.87 -3.46 -1.15
CA GLN A 183 -18.65 -2.23 -0.37
C GLN A 183 -17.43 -1.43 -0.87
N ILE A 184 -16.37 -2.13 -1.27
CA ILE A 184 -15.16 -1.50 -1.83
C ILE A 184 -15.47 -0.92 -3.21
N ARG A 185 -16.22 -1.63 -4.05
CA ARG A 185 -16.62 -1.16 -5.40
C ARG A 185 -17.51 0.08 -5.34
N GLU A 186 -18.43 0.15 -4.38
CA GLU A 186 -19.28 1.33 -4.14
C GLU A 186 -18.48 2.58 -3.76
N ARG A 187 -17.23 2.40 -3.39
CA ARG A 187 -16.26 3.46 -3.06
C ARG A 187 -15.19 3.64 -4.16
N ASP A 188 -15.48 3.27 -5.40
CA ASP A 188 -14.53 3.37 -6.53
C ASP A 188 -13.20 2.65 -6.28
N ASP A 189 -13.27 1.47 -5.68
CA ASP A 189 -12.11 0.66 -5.31
C ASP A 189 -11.13 1.37 -4.35
N ASN A 190 -11.62 2.35 -3.60
CA ASN A 190 -10.88 3.01 -2.54
C ASN A 190 -10.72 2.07 -1.34
N LEU A 191 -9.47 1.76 -1.00
CA LEU A 191 -9.07 0.86 0.09
C LEU A 191 -8.65 1.61 1.36
N ASP A 192 -8.75 2.94 1.40
CA ASP A 192 -8.57 3.71 2.63
C ASP A 192 -9.83 3.61 3.50
N LEU A 193 -9.91 2.50 4.20
CA LEU A 193 -11.05 2.08 5.01
C LEU A 193 -10.74 2.37 6.48
N PHE A 194 -11.55 3.22 7.09
CA PHE A 194 -11.43 3.56 8.51
C PHE A 194 -12.82 3.60 9.16
N TRP A 195 -12.90 3.28 10.43
CA TRP A 195 -14.15 3.24 11.22
C TRP A 195 -13.92 3.65 12.68
N LEU A 196 -12.67 3.72 13.14
CA LEU A 196 -12.35 4.19 14.47
C LEU A 196 -12.41 5.71 14.51
N LYS A 197 -12.99 6.25 15.57
CA LYS A 197 -12.93 7.68 15.86
C LYS A 197 -11.53 7.98 16.38
N ASP A 198 -10.89 8.97 15.81
CA ASP A 198 -9.61 9.48 16.29
C ASP A 198 -9.86 10.41 17.47
N GLU A 199 -9.57 9.93 18.67
CA GLU A 199 -9.79 10.67 19.91
C GLU A 199 -8.76 11.80 20.08
N SER A 200 -7.64 11.76 19.38
CA SER A 200 -6.64 12.83 19.42
C SER A 200 -7.15 14.14 18.79
N LEU A 201 -8.19 14.06 17.96
CA LEU A 201 -8.83 15.24 17.37
C LEU A 201 -9.75 15.99 18.37
N ASP A 202 -10.19 15.33 19.45
CA ASP A 202 -11.00 15.95 20.50
C ASP A 202 -10.13 16.72 21.53
N ASP A 203 -8.82 16.43 21.58
CA ASP A 203 -7.87 17.10 22.45
C ASP A 203 -7.12 18.21 21.67
N ALA A 204 -7.71 19.40 21.66
CA ALA A 204 -7.16 20.57 20.95
C ALA A 204 -5.74 21.00 21.42
N ASN A 205 -5.16 20.32 22.41
CA ASN A 205 -3.84 20.57 22.96
C ASN A 205 -2.74 19.68 22.36
N GLU A 206 -3.06 18.63 21.60
CA GLU A 206 -2.08 17.80 20.90
C GLU A 206 -2.08 18.13 19.40
N LEU A 207 -1.63 19.32 19.04
CA LEU A 207 -1.24 19.57 17.66
C LEU A 207 -0.09 18.61 17.31
N PRO A 208 -0.12 17.98 16.11
CA PRO A 208 1.03 17.20 15.64
C PRO A 208 2.29 18.05 15.69
N GLU A 209 3.43 17.40 15.96
CA GLU A 209 4.71 18.10 15.90
C GLU A 209 4.87 18.77 14.54
N PRO A 210 5.44 19.98 14.46
CA PRO A 210 5.60 20.70 13.19
C PRO A 210 6.30 19.86 12.11
N GLU A 211 7.20 18.97 12.50
CA GLU A 211 7.94 18.07 11.62
C GLU A 211 7.02 17.01 11.00
N ASP A 212 6.05 16.50 11.75
CA ASP A 212 5.03 15.54 11.27
C ASP A 212 4.09 16.21 10.26
N LEU A 213 3.65 17.45 10.55
CA LEU A 213 2.81 18.25 9.66
C LEU A 213 3.52 18.57 8.34
N VAL A 214 4.80 18.94 8.40
CA VAL A 214 5.62 19.19 7.21
C VAL A 214 5.76 17.90 6.40
N GLY A 215 6.03 16.76 7.02
CA GLY A 215 6.14 15.46 6.35
C GLY A 215 4.83 15.04 5.65
N GLU A 216 3.69 15.26 6.31
CA GLU A 216 2.37 15.00 5.71
C GLU A 216 2.07 15.95 4.54
N ALA A 217 2.36 17.23 4.70
CA ALA A 217 2.19 18.23 3.64
C ALA A 217 3.07 17.92 2.41
N VAL A 218 4.33 17.54 2.62
CA VAL A 218 5.23 17.12 1.53
C VAL A 218 4.67 15.92 0.79
N THR A 219 4.18 14.90 1.51
CA THR A 219 3.58 13.71 0.89
C THR A 219 2.35 14.07 0.05
N GLN A 220 1.48 14.95 0.55
CA GLN A 220 0.30 15.41 -0.19
C GLN A 220 0.67 16.25 -1.41
N LEU A 221 1.68 17.10 -1.31
CA LEU A 221 2.18 17.88 -2.45
C LEU A 221 2.82 17.01 -3.53
N GLU A 222 3.52 15.96 -3.14
CA GLU A 222 4.08 14.98 -4.09
C GLU A 222 2.96 14.28 -4.86
N VAL A 223 1.91 13.81 -4.18
CA VAL A 223 0.72 13.20 -4.84
C VAL A 223 0.05 14.18 -5.80
N ALA A 224 -0.13 15.43 -5.37
CA ALA A 224 -0.72 16.45 -6.23
C ALA A 224 0.14 16.77 -7.47
N LEU A 225 1.46 16.78 -7.28
CA LEU A 225 2.40 17.00 -8.38
C LEU A 225 2.35 15.85 -9.40
N ASP A 226 2.26 14.61 -8.95
CA ASP A 226 2.12 13.45 -9.83
C ASP A 226 0.85 13.51 -10.66
N ALA A 227 -0.29 13.82 -10.02
CA ALA A 227 -1.57 13.98 -10.72
C ALA A 227 -1.51 15.09 -11.79
N LEU A 228 -0.83 16.21 -11.47
CA LEU A 228 -0.63 17.29 -12.43
C LEU A 228 0.29 16.88 -13.60
N ASN A 229 1.32 16.11 -13.33
CA ASN A 229 2.22 15.59 -14.35
C ASN A 229 1.50 14.60 -15.30
N GLU A 230 0.66 13.73 -14.77
CA GLU A 230 -0.17 12.83 -15.58
C GLU A 230 -1.15 13.61 -16.48
N LEU A 231 -1.82 14.62 -15.93
CA LEU A 231 -2.69 15.50 -16.73
C LEU A 231 -1.90 16.24 -17.82
N ALA A 232 -0.72 16.75 -17.51
CA ALA A 232 0.13 17.43 -18.49
C ALA A 232 0.57 16.48 -19.61
N ALA A 233 0.90 15.24 -19.29
CA ALA A 233 1.26 14.20 -20.27
C ALA A 233 0.07 13.85 -21.19
N GLN A 234 -1.13 13.73 -20.63
CA GLN A 234 -2.36 13.48 -21.41
C GLN A 234 -2.68 14.64 -22.37
N LEU A 235 -2.57 15.89 -21.91
CA LEU A 235 -2.77 17.08 -22.73
C LEU A 235 -1.68 17.26 -23.79
N GLY A 236 -0.44 16.86 -23.50
CA GLY A 236 0.66 16.89 -24.47
C GLY A 236 0.49 15.91 -25.60
N ASN A 237 -0.05 14.73 -25.34
CA ASN A 237 -0.33 13.70 -26.34
C ASN A 237 -1.57 14.00 -27.22
N GLY A 238 -2.53 14.78 -26.70
CA GLY A 238 -3.72 15.20 -27.47
C GLY A 238 -3.47 16.25 -28.58
N LYS A 239 -2.26 16.82 -28.69
CA LYS A 239 -1.89 17.82 -29.71
C LYS A 239 -1.16 17.25 -30.92
N LYS A 240 -0.98 15.94 -31.02
CA LYS A 240 -0.33 15.27 -32.16
C LYS A 240 -1.30 14.44 -33.03
N GLY A 241 -2.57 14.75 -32.99
CA GLY A 241 -3.59 14.19 -33.88
C GLY A 241 -4.09 15.19 -34.91
#